data_353a8e540fa61d4d9ea4ec9153c00ec1
#
_entry.id   353a8e540fa61d4d9ea4ec9153c00ec1
#
_cell.length_a   1.000
_cell.length_b   1.000
_cell.length_c   1.000
_cell.angle_alpha   90.00
_cell.angle_beta   90.00
_cell.angle_gamma   90.00
#
_symmetry.space_group_name_H-M   'P 1'
#
loop_
_entity.id
_entity.type
_entity.pdbx_description
1 polymer ?
#
loop_
_entity_poly.entity_id
_entity_poly.type
_entity_poly.pdbx_seq_one_letter_code
_entity_poly.pdbx_strand_id
1 'polypeptide(L)'
;MDKNEMSTDFIIVGAGSAGCVMASELLRRQAGSVCVIEAGPSERHPLVSIPFGLVWLMGSRRDWRFKTTPQKNAGNREINIPRGKMMGGSGSINSMVWFRGRMRDFDNWNVDGWRGADVSPVFDALEATLKPTRFNRAHPLSQAVEGMIGANTPSPDHESSGLFQHNMIRNKRHSSATAYLRRSKYVKILTGAHVDRLIWAGDRAAGVILVNGREMRANKGVVLCAGSLASPAILMRSGLGDPSDLAALNIDPRHDMPEIGQNLHDHPDIGLHFQGHGTGHGLELQQWGKWALSPLNYALFGRGPLASSTCEAGAFFNARGDSPIPDIQTHFIPFYLAASGSRYQMKSGYLAGVCLCQPKSRGSLRLSGAHANASPHIDFGMFNQESDLDTMVHGITRLRNLLRDTDFGARRGVEFAPGEDITGQHLRTYIRNHAGTAYHPVGTLRLGGPNTSKLRVKNTERLWVADASIMPQVTSANTNAPSMMIGWQGAKFIASEVA
;
A
#
# COMPACT_ATOMS: atom_id res chain seq x y z
N MET A 1 15.50 -38.07 -15.59
CA MET A 1 15.74 -36.76 -14.92
C MET A 1 15.33 -35.68 -15.91
N ASP A 2 14.17 -35.09 -15.66
CA ASP A 2 13.55 -34.14 -16.60
C ASP A 2 14.33 -32.82 -16.57
N LYS A 3 14.78 -32.39 -17.77
CA LYS A 3 15.66 -31.20 -17.94
C LYS A 3 15.00 -29.84 -17.58
N ASN A 4 13.89 -29.83 -16.83
CA ASN A 4 13.09 -28.66 -16.50
C ASN A 4 12.95 -28.34 -15.00
N GLU A 5 13.61 -29.05 -14.10
CA GLU A 5 13.64 -28.66 -12.68
C GLU A 5 14.60 -27.48 -12.49
N MET A 6 14.06 -26.28 -12.50
CA MET A 6 14.83 -25.09 -12.16
C MET A 6 14.98 -24.99 -10.65
N SER A 7 16.08 -25.52 -10.11
CA SER A 7 16.48 -25.38 -8.74
C SER A 7 17.12 -23.99 -8.51
N THR A 8 16.77 -23.34 -7.41
CA THR A 8 17.36 -22.09 -6.92
C THR A 8 17.47 -22.16 -5.41
N ASP A 9 18.37 -21.38 -4.78
CA ASP A 9 18.46 -21.40 -3.33
C ASP A 9 17.22 -20.80 -2.69
N PHE A 10 16.78 -19.64 -3.15
CA PHE A 10 15.59 -18.99 -2.63
C PHE A 10 14.54 -18.75 -3.72
N ILE A 11 13.29 -19.04 -3.39
CA ILE A 11 12.13 -18.58 -4.14
C ILE A 11 11.48 -17.42 -3.37
N ILE A 12 11.36 -16.25 -4.02
CA ILE A 12 10.62 -15.11 -3.49
C ILE A 12 9.28 -15.03 -4.24
N VAL A 13 8.19 -15.14 -3.53
CA VAL A 13 6.84 -15.08 -4.09
C VAL A 13 6.31 -13.65 -4.00
N GLY A 14 6.19 -12.98 -5.13
CA GLY A 14 5.78 -11.60 -5.29
C GLY A 14 6.94 -10.64 -5.52
N ALA A 15 6.96 -9.97 -6.68
CA ALA A 15 7.87 -8.89 -7.02
C ALA A 15 7.31 -7.50 -6.62
N GLY A 16 6.63 -7.42 -5.48
CA GLY A 16 6.11 -6.17 -4.90
C GLY A 16 7.19 -5.30 -4.29
N SER A 17 6.78 -4.27 -3.52
CA SER A 17 7.69 -3.33 -2.86
C SER A 17 8.73 -4.04 -1.98
N ALA A 18 8.28 -4.97 -1.15
CA ALA A 18 9.18 -5.75 -0.28
C ALA A 18 10.01 -6.78 -1.05
N GLY A 19 9.37 -7.58 -1.94
CA GLY A 19 10.03 -8.69 -2.64
C GLY A 19 11.17 -8.24 -3.57
N CYS A 20 11.06 -7.08 -4.22
CA CYS A 20 12.15 -6.51 -5.02
C CYS A 20 13.38 -6.18 -4.17
N VAL A 21 13.17 -5.59 -3.00
CA VAL A 21 14.24 -5.26 -2.07
C VAL A 21 14.84 -6.53 -1.46
N MET A 22 14.00 -7.46 -1.02
CA MET A 22 14.40 -8.76 -0.48
C MET A 22 15.33 -9.50 -1.45
N ALA A 23 14.96 -9.61 -2.72
CA ALA A 23 15.76 -10.30 -3.73
C ALA A 23 17.14 -9.67 -3.93
N SER A 24 17.17 -8.34 -4.03
CA SER A 24 18.43 -7.61 -4.18
C SER A 24 19.33 -7.75 -2.97
N GLU A 25 18.77 -7.67 -1.76
CA GLU A 25 19.51 -7.73 -0.51
C GLU A 25 20.03 -9.14 -0.18
N LEU A 26 19.29 -10.20 -0.48
CA LEU A 26 19.79 -11.59 -0.34
C LEU A 26 20.99 -11.83 -1.24
N LEU A 27 20.96 -11.36 -2.49
CA LEU A 27 22.11 -11.44 -3.38
C LEU A 27 23.30 -10.61 -2.89
N ARG A 28 23.06 -9.37 -2.47
CA ARG A 28 24.13 -8.49 -1.95
C ARG A 28 24.82 -9.10 -0.72
N ARG A 29 24.07 -9.84 0.07
CA ARG A 29 24.57 -10.57 1.26
C ARG A 29 25.13 -11.95 0.93
N GLN A 30 25.17 -12.34 -0.35
CA GLN A 30 25.69 -13.64 -0.82
C GLN A 30 24.98 -14.84 -0.18
N ALA A 31 23.68 -14.68 0.19
CA ALA A 31 22.91 -15.75 0.84
C ALA A 31 22.65 -16.95 -0.09
N GLY A 32 22.66 -16.74 -1.40
CA GLY A 32 22.44 -17.77 -2.42
C GLY A 32 21.81 -17.23 -3.70
N SER A 33 21.52 -18.11 -4.64
CA SER A 33 20.80 -17.80 -5.87
C SER A 33 19.33 -17.50 -5.59
N VAL A 34 18.75 -16.53 -6.32
CA VAL A 34 17.37 -16.02 -6.07
C VAL A 34 16.53 -16.09 -7.33
N CYS A 35 15.34 -16.67 -7.21
CA CYS A 35 14.28 -16.60 -8.22
C CYS A 35 13.07 -15.84 -7.65
N VAL A 36 12.67 -14.77 -8.30
CA VAL A 36 11.45 -14.02 -7.97
C VAL A 36 10.31 -14.45 -8.90
N ILE A 37 9.17 -14.80 -8.33
CA ILE A 37 7.95 -15.19 -9.03
C ILE A 37 6.91 -14.10 -8.91
N GLU A 38 6.43 -13.56 -10.03
CA GLU A 38 5.42 -12.49 -10.07
C GLU A 38 4.21 -12.93 -10.91
N ALA A 39 3.02 -12.78 -10.34
CA ALA A 39 1.77 -13.15 -11.01
C ALA A 39 1.45 -12.27 -12.22
N GLY A 40 1.84 -11.02 -12.17
CA GLY A 40 1.60 -10.05 -13.23
C GLY A 40 2.76 -9.90 -14.21
N PRO A 41 2.62 -9.00 -15.19
CA PRO A 41 3.66 -8.72 -16.17
C PRO A 41 4.79 -7.84 -15.60
N SER A 42 5.81 -7.63 -16.44
CA SER A 42 6.88 -6.66 -16.19
C SER A 42 6.34 -5.23 -16.00
N GLU A 43 7.12 -4.41 -15.24
CA GLU A 43 6.88 -2.97 -15.03
C GLU A 43 7.15 -2.12 -16.28
N ARG A 44 7.70 -2.71 -17.35
CA ARG A 44 8.07 -1.99 -18.58
C ARG A 44 6.84 -1.59 -19.39
N HIS A 45 6.12 -0.58 -18.90
CA HIS A 45 4.95 -0.03 -19.55
C HIS A 45 4.94 1.49 -19.39
N PRO A 46 4.61 2.29 -20.45
CA PRO A 46 4.65 3.75 -20.38
C PRO A 46 3.86 4.34 -19.21
N LEU A 47 2.62 3.87 -18.99
CA LEU A 47 1.77 4.35 -17.89
C LEU A 47 2.36 4.10 -16.50
N VAL A 48 3.23 3.09 -16.33
CA VAL A 48 3.91 2.86 -15.06
C VAL A 48 4.98 3.92 -14.80
N SER A 49 5.68 4.34 -15.86
CA SER A 49 6.73 5.36 -15.76
C SER A 49 6.15 6.77 -15.58
N ILE A 50 5.00 7.06 -16.19
CA ILE A 50 4.32 8.36 -16.10
C ILE A 50 3.66 8.47 -14.71
N PRO A 51 3.95 9.53 -13.93
CA PRO A 51 3.38 9.68 -12.58
C PRO A 51 1.86 9.62 -12.54
N PHE A 52 1.19 10.38 -13.39
CA PHE A 52 -0.27 10.40 -13.51
C PHE A 52 -0.87 9.09 -14.05
N GLY A 53 -0.05 8.20 -14.59
CA GLY A 53 -0.47 6.94 -15.20
C GLY A 53 -1.24 6.00 -14.29
N LEU A 54 -1.13 6.19 -12.96
CA LEU A 54 -1.87 5.42 -11.97
C LEU A 54 -3.39 5.45 -12.21
N VAL A 55 -3.93 6.58 -12.68
CA VAL A 55 -5.38 6.76 -12.94
C VAL A 55 -5.90 5.75 -13.97
N TRP A 56 -5.07 5.34 -14.94
CA TRP A 56 -5.42 4.34 -15.94
C TRP A 56 -4.95 2.92 -15.58
N LEU A 57 -4.04 2.78 -14.62
CA LEU A 57 -3.56 1.47 -14.16
C LEU A 57 -4.52 0.84 -13.15
N MET A 58 -5.13 1.65 -12.28
CA MET A 58 -6.15 1.20 -11.34
C MET A 58 -7.38 0.67 -12.11
N GLY A 59 -7.89 -0.49 -11.71
CA GLY A 59 -8.99 -1.19 -12.40
C GLY A 59 -8.60 -1.89 -13.71
N SER A 60 -7.34 -1.77 -14.20
CA SER A 60 -6.85 -2.44 -15.39
C SER A 60 -6.47 -3.91 -15.13
N ARG A 61 -5.94 -4.61 -16.16
CA ARG A 61 -5.38 -5.97 -16.02
C ARG A 61 -4.10 -6.00 -15.15
N ARG A 62 -3.53 -4.85 -14.81
CA ARG A 62 -2.36 -4.69 -13.92
C ARG A 62 -2.75 -4.43 -12.47
N ASP A 63 -4.02 -4.55 -12.18
CA ASP A 63 -4.61 -4.43 -10.85
C ASP A 63 -5.34 -5.74 -10.52
N TRP A 64 -5.16 -6.26 -9.30
CA TRP A 64 -5.89 -7.42 -8.80
C TRP A 64 -7.39 -7.16 -8.66
N ARG A 65 -7.79 -5.89 -8.47
CA ARG A 65 -9.18 -5.45 -8.34
C ARG A 65 -9.91 -6.16 -7.20
N PHE A 66 -9.24 -6.35 -6.09
CA PHE A 66 -9.87 -6.90 -4.90
C PHE A 66 -11.01 -5.99 -4.41
N LYS A 67 -11.96 -6.61 -3.72
CA LYS A 67 -13.04 -5.95 -3.02
C LYS A 67 -13.20 -6.55 -1.64
N THR A 68 -13.67 -5.75 -0.69
CA THR A 68 -14.08 -6.29 0.60
C THR A 68 -15.40 -7.06 0.47
N THR A 69 -15.70 -7.91 1.45
CA THR A 69 -17.08 -8.25 1.76
C THR A 69 -17.85 -7.00 2.19
N PRO A 70 -19.20 -7.01 2.17
CA PRO A 70 -19.97 -5.88 2.67
C PRO A 70 -19.54 -5.49 4.10
N GLN A 71 -19.15 -4.23 4.28
CA GLN A 71 -18.66 -3.70 5.56
C GLN A 71 -19.83 -3.24 6.41
N LYS A 72 -20.21 -4.06 7.41
CA LYS A 72 -21.42 -3.86 8.23
C LYS A 72 -21.55 -2.44 8.80
N ASN A 73 -20.47 -1.90 9.36
CA ASN A 73 -20.47 -0.58 9.99
C ASN A 73 -20.10 0.57 9.03
N ALA A 74 -19.90 0.25 7.74
CA ALA A 74 -19.61 1.23 6.68
C ALA A 74 -20.69 1.17 5.57
N GLY A 75 -21.96 1.28 5.96
CA GLY A 75 -23.09 1.31 5.05
C GLY A 75 -23.38 -0.01 4.34
N ASN A 76 -22.88 -1.12 4.86
CA ASN A 76 -23.00 -2.47 4.27
C ASN A 76 -22.51 -2.53 2.80
N ARG A 77 -21.44 -1.76 2.48
CA ARG A 77 -20.89 -1.61 1.12
C ARG A 77 -19.66 -2.47 0.91
N GLU A 78 -19.48 -2.95 -0.30
CA GLU A 78 -18.19 -3.42 -0.77
C GLU A 78 -17.27 -2.23 -1.06
N ILE A 79 -16.01 -2.33 -0.65
CA ILE A 79 -14.98 -1.31 -0.87
C ILE A 79 -13.94 -1.87 -1.84
N ASN A 80 -13.61 -1.12 -2.89
CA ASN A 80 -12.57 -1.50 -3.84
C ASN A 80 -11.18 -1.37 -3.20
N ILE A 81 -10.32 -2.37 -3.42
CA ILE A 81 -8.96 -2.42 -2.92
C ILE A 81 -8.00 -2.66 -4.09
N PRO A 82 -7.61 -1.61 -4.82
CA PRO A 82 -6.65 -1.77 -5.91
C PRO A 82 -5.28 -2.25 -5.38
N ARG A 83 -4.77 -3.32 -5.96
CA ARG A 83 -3.45 -3.89 -5.65
C ARG A 83 -2.70 -4.20 -6.94
N GLY A 84 -1.47 -3.71 -7.08
CA GLY A 84 -0.69 -3.91 -8.29
C GLY A 84 -0.42 -5.40 -8.57
N LYS A 85 -0.81 -5.85 -9.77
CA LYS A 85 -0.53 -7.18 -10.34
C LYS A 85 0.53 -7.05 -11.41
N MET A 86 1.75 -6.81 -11.00
CA MET A 86 2.91 -6.60 -11.87
C MET A 86 4.19 -6.43 -11.03
N MET A 87 5.34 -6.47 -11.67
CA MET A 87 6.60 -6.13 -11.02
C MET A 87 6.54 -4.73 -10.37
N GLY A 88 7.04 -4.63 -9.15
CA GLY A 88 6.91 -3.46 -8.27
C GLY A 88 5.61 -3.45 -7.45
N GLY A 89 4.68 -4.38 -7.74
CA GLY A 89 3.42 -4.52 -7.02
C GLY A 89 2.64 -3.19 -6.93
N SER A 90 2.04 -2.92 -5.78
CA SER A 90 1.30 -1.67 -5.55
C SER A 90 2.19 -0.42 -5.63
N GLY A 91 3.51 -0.53 -5.43
CA GLY A 91 4.48 0.54 -5.67
C GLY A 91 4.55 1.00 -7.14
N SER A 92 4.07 0.18 -8.09
CA SER A 92 3.98 0.52 -9.51
C SER A 92 2.68 1.21 -9.92
N ILE A 93 1.67 1.25 -9.04
CA ILE A 93 0.36 1.88 -9.29
C ILE A 93 -0.07 2.88 -8.20
N ASN A 94 0.79 3.21 -7.23
CA ASN A 94 0.51 4.17 -6.16
C ASN A 94 0.81 5.63 -6.56
N SER A 95 0.54 6.58 -5.67
CA SER A 95 0.88 8.00 -5.84
C SER A 95 2.34 8.33 -5.49
N MET A 96 3.19 7.34 -5.27
CA MET A 96 4.64 7.50 -5.01
C MET A 96 5.01 8.29 -3.75
N VAL A 97 4.06 8.64 -2.91
CA VAL A 97 4.30 9.37 -1.66
C VAL A 97 5.23 8.56 -0.76
N TRP A 98 6.22 9.25 -0.17
CA TRP A 98 7.26 8.65 0.64
C TRP A 98 7.20 9.14 2.08
N PHE A 99 6.91 8.22 3.00
CA PHE A 99 7.00 8.41 4.45
C PHE A 99 7.58 7.16 5.11
N ARG A 100 8.46 7.35 6.08
CA ARG A 100 8.99 6.25 6.91
C ARG A 100 7.95 5.72 7.89
N GLY A 101 6.94 6.51 8.24
CA GLY A 101 6.14 6.39 9.46
C GLY A 101 6.86 7.07 10.61
N ARG A 102 6.27 7.06 11.81
CA ARG A 102 6.96 7.49 13.03
C ARG A 102 7.88 6.39 13.52
N MET A 103 9.02 6.72 14.05
CA MET A 103 9.88 5.70 14.69
C MET A 103 9.17 5.03 15.86
N ARG A 104 8.33 5.78 16.58
CA ARG A 104 7.47 5.25 17.66
C ARG A 104 6.45 4.21 17.17
N ASP A 105 6.02 4.23 15.91
CA ASP A 105 5.14 3.19 15.37
C ASP A 105 5.81 1.82 15.46
N PHE A 106 7.10 1.76 15.13
CA PHE A 106 7.91 0.53 15.19
C PHE A 106 8.21 0.13 16.64
N ASP A 107 8.47 1.09 17.54
CA ASP A 107 8.61 0.80 18.97
C ASP A 107 7.33 0.17 19.54
N ASN A 108 6.17 0.66 19.13
CA ASN A 108 4.86 0.14 19.53
C ASN A 108 4.56 -1.28 18.99
N TRP A 109 5.27 -1.75 17.96
CA TRP A 109 5.19 -3.16 17.57
C TRP A 109 5.69 -4.10 18.65
N ASN A 110 6.54 -3.61 19.54
CA ASN A 110 7.11 -4.34 20.68
C ASN A 110 7.73 -5.67 20.29
N VAL A 111 8.51 -5.69 19.22
CA VAL A 111 9.19 -6.87 18.66
C VAL A 111 10.67 -6.57 18.49
N ASP A 112 11.52 -7.42 19.04
CA ASP A 112 12.97 -7.27 18.97
C ASP A 112 13.49 -7.29 17.51
N GLY A 113 14.38 -6.36 17.19
CA GLY A 113 14.92 -6.16 15.85
C GLY A 113 14.04 -5.32 14.92
N TRP A 114 12.91 -4.77 15.45
CA TRP A 114 11.96 -3.95 14.70
C TRP A 114 11.68 -2.60 15.34
N ARG A 115 12.41 -2.22 16.38
CA ARG A 115 12.25 -0.90 17.02
C ARG A 115 12.70 0.21 16.08
N GLY A 116 12.26 1.43 16.34
CA GLY A 116 12.65 2.61 15.56
C GLY A 116 14.15 2.72 15.34
N ALA A 117 14.95 2.46 16.39
CA ALA A 117 16.41 2.44 16.30
C ALA A 117 16.96 1.35 15.38
N ASP A 118 16.30 0.18 15.30
CA ASP A 118 16.72 -0.93 14.44
C ASP A 118 16.44 -0.66 12.96
N VAL A 119 15.31 0.02 12.66
CA VAL A 119 14.84 0.21 11.30
C VAL A 119 15.25 1.55 10.68
N SER A 120 15.61 2.56 11.48
CA SER A 120 16.04 3.87 10.97
C SER A 120 17.23 3.78 10.01
N PRO A 121 18.30 3.03 10.31
CA PRO A 121 19.42 2.86 9.36
C PRO A 121 19.01 2.17 8.05
N VAL A 122 17.96 1.35 8.10
CA VAL A 122 17.41 0.69 6.90
C VAL A 122 16.72 1.70 6.00
N PHE A 123 15.96 2.62 6.57
CA PHE A 123 15.36 3.72 5.80
C PHE A 123 16.43 4.61 5.16
N ASP A 124 17.52 4.92 5.88
CA ASP A 124 18.63 5.69 5.32
C ASP A 124 19.24 4.99 4.09
N ALA A 125 19.45 3.66 4.16
CA ALA A 125 19.95 2.87 3.04
C ALA A 125 18.96 2.82 1.86
N LEU A 126 17.65 2.72 2.12
CA LEU A 126 16.60 2.78 1.10
C LEU A 126 16.58 4.14 0.41
N GLU A 127 16.63 5.22 1.17
CA GLU A 127 16.60 6.60 0.66
C GLU A 127 17.85 6.95 -0.14
N ALA A 128 19.02 6.43 0.24
CA ALA A 128 20.26 6.55 -0.55
C ALA A 128 20.09 5.95 -1.96
N THR A 129 19.27 4.89 -2.11
CA THR A 129 18.99 4.23 -3.39
C THR A 129 17.82 4.88 -4.14
N LEU A 130 16.70 5.13 -3.46
CA LEU A 130 15.45 5.59 -4.05
C LEU A 130 15.41 7.10 -4.27
N LYS A 131 16.17 7.87 -3.47
CA LYS A 131 16.32 9.32 -3.53
C LYS A 131 14.96 10.04 -3.56
N PRO A 132 14.11 9.83 -2.56
CA PRO A 132 12.83 10.53 -2.52
C PRO A 132 13.07 12.04 -2.49
N THR A 133 12.30 12.75 -3.29
CA THR A 133 12.48 14.21 -3.44
C THR A 133 11.14 14.91 -3.33
N ARG A 134 11.17 16.15 -2.82
CA ARG A 134 10.01 17.03 -2.82
C ARG A 134 9.60 17.36 -4.26
N PHE A 135 8.31 17.34 -4.52
CA PHE A 135 7.78 17.59 -5.87
C PHE A 135 7.70 19.09 -6.16
N ASN A 136 8.76 19.65 -6.72
CA ASN A 136 8.92 21.10 -6.97
C ASN A 136 8.02 21.68 -8.08
N ARG A 137 7.23 20.85 -8.79
CA ARG A 137 6.37 21.23 -9.91
C ARG A 137 4.91 20.94 -9.64
N ALA A 138 4.53 20.99 -8.38
CA ALA A 138 3.17 20.76 -7.92
C ALA A 138 2.20 21.82 -8.49
N HIS A 139 0.95 21.43 -8.60
CA HIS A 139 -0.13 22.33 -8.97
C HIS A 139 -0.21 23.52 -7.97
N PRO A 140 -0.55 24.76 -8.40
CA PRO A 140 -0.67 25.91 -7.50
C PRO A 140 -1.61 25.69 -6.31
N LEU A 141 -2.67 24.89 -6.46
CA LEU A 141 -3.53 24.50 -5.34
C LEU A 141 -2.77 23.62 -4.33
N SER A 142 -1.92 22.70 -4.79
CA SER A 142 -1.11 21.86 -3.92
C SER A 142 -0.04 22.68 -3.19
N GLN A 143 0.54 23.67 -3.87
CA GLN A 143 1.49 24.61 -3.25
C GLN A 143 0.83 25.45 -2.15
N ALA A 144 -0.43 25.83 -2.33
CA ALA A 144 -1.17 26.62 -1.34
C ALA A 144 -1.45 25.89 -0.01
N VAL A 145 -1.21 24.56 0.05
CA VAL A 145 -1.29 23.80 1.29
C VAL A 145 -0.06 24.05 2.19
N GLU A 146 1.03 24.62 1.66
CA GLU A 146 2.20 24.97 2.45
C GLU A 146 1.85 26.08 3.48
N GLY A 147 2.25 25.87 4.72
CA GLY A 147 1.98 26.82 5.80
C GLY A 147 0.53 26.83 6.31
N MET A 148 -0.34 25.95 5.81
CA MET A 148 -1.71 25.85 6.32
C MET A 148 -1.74 25.47 7.81
N ILE A 149 -0.81 24.62 8.25
CA ILE A 149 -0.62 24.27 9.65
C ILE A 149 0.84 23.89 9.93
N GLY A 150 1.38 24.36 11.05
CA GLY A 150 2.68 23.95 11.57
C GLY A 150 3.84 24.12 10.61
N ALA A 151 4.73 23.14 10.56
CA ALA A 151 5.92 23.17 9.69
C ALA A 151 5.57 22.91 8.22
N ASN A 152 6.34 23.52 7.28
CA ASN A 152 6.14 23.39 5.83
C ASN A 152 6.65 22.06 5.23
N THR A 153 7.11 21.14 6.06
CA THR A 153 7.50 19.80 5.63
C THR A 153 6.62 18.79 6.32
N PRO A 154 5.68 18.16 5.60
CA PRO A 154 4.76 17.21 6.20
C PRO A 154 5.48 16.05 6.89
N SER A 155 5.14 15.82 8.15
CA SER A 155 5.68 14.76 8.99
C SER A 155 4.57 14.16 9.88
N PRO A 156 4.53 12.85 10.07
CA PRO A 156 3.61 12.24 11.01
C PRO A 156 3.97 12.53 12.48
N ASP A 157 5.16 13.05 12.79
CA ASP A 157 5.63 13.29 14.17
C ASP A 157 5.07 14.55 14.80
N HIS A 158 4.63 15.52 14.00
CA HIS A 158 4.10 16.81 14.46
C HIS A 158 3.13 17.41 13.45
N GLU A 159 2.34 18.38 13.89
CA GLU A 159 1.44 19.10 13.00
C GLU A 159 2.23 19.85 11.93
N SER A 160 1.86 19.61 10.67
CA SER A 160 2.60 20.12 9.52
C SER A 160 1.80 20.00 8.23
N SER A 161 2.06 20.88 7.27
CA SER A 161 1.42 20.85 5.96
C SER A 161 2.38 21.28 4.86
N GLY A 162 2.19 20.77 3.64
CA GLY A 162 3.00 21.16 2.49
C GLY A 162 3.11 20.09 1.43
N LEU A 163 4.08 20.24 0.54
CA LEU A 163 4.35 19.32 -0.55
C LEU A 163 5.01 18.03 -0.02
N PHE A 164 4.53 16.89 -0.49
CA PHE A 164 5.07 15.58 -0.15
C PHE A 164 6.40 15.29 -0.86
N GLN A 165 7.17 14.39 -0.27
CA GLN A 165 8.26 13.72 -0.95
C GLN A 165 7.73 12.52 -1.74
N HIS A 166 8.34 12.28 -2.90
CA HIS A 166 7.94 11.19 -3.79
C HIS A 166 9.17 10.40 -4.25
N ASN A 167 9.01 9.08 -4.38
CA ASN A 167 10.02 8.23 -5.00
C ASN A 167 9.97 8.35 -6.53
N MET A 168 10.46 9.47 -7.04
CA MET A 168 10.56 9.80 -8.46
C MET A 168 11.98 10.24 -8.83
N ILE A 169 12.44 9.82 -10.01
CA ILE A 169 13.70 10.30 -10.59
C ILE A 169 13.41 10.82 -12.00
N ARG A 170 13.88 12.03 -12.29
CA ARG A 170 13.68 12.68 -13.60
C ARG A 170 12.21 12.69 -14.04
N ASN A 171 11.32 13.05 -13.12
CA ASN A 171 9.85 13.10 -13.31
C ASN A 171 9.22 11.76 -13.73
N LYS A 172 9.86 10.64 -13.41
CA LYS A 172 9.34 9.28 -13.64
C LYS A 172 9.25 8.54 -12.32
N ARG A 173 8.23 7.69 -12.19
CA ARG A 173 8.12 6.74 -11.07
C ARG A 173 9.41 5.95 -10.91
N HIS A 174 9.92 5.86 -9.69
CA HIS A 174 11.07 5.07 -9.33
C HIS A 174 10.67 4.01 -8.30
N SER A 175 9.95 2.99 -8.77
CA SER A 175 9.45 1.89 -7.92
C SER A 175 10.60 0.99 -7.45
N SER A 176 10.32 0.12 -6.47
CA SER A 176 11.26 -0.92 -6.02
C SER A 176 11.76 -1.80 -7.17
N ALA A 177 10.88 -2.19 -8.11
CA ALA A 177 11.30 -2.96 -9.30
C ALA A 177 12.31 -2.19 -10.15
N THR A 178 12.09 -0.90 -10.35
CA THR A 178 13.00 -0.04 -11.13
C THR A 178 14.33 0.16 -10.40
N ALA A 179 14.31 0.36 -9.09
CA ALA A 179 15.48 0.63 -8.27
C ALA A 179 16.36 -0.60 -8.06
N TYR A 180 15.76 -1.75 -7.77
CA TYR A 180 16.48 -2.92 -7.28
C TYR A 180 16.59 -4.06 -8.32
N LEU A 181 15.59 -4.28 -9.17
CA LEU A 181 15.58 -5.46 -10.06
C LEU A 181 15.87 -5.14 -11.53
N ARG A 182 15.47 -3.99 -12.04
CA ARG A 182 15.54 -3.66 -13.47
C ARG A 182 16.93 -3.82 -14.10
N ARG A 183 17.99 -3.61 -13.32
CA ARG A 183 19.38 -3.70 -13.76
C ARG A 183 20.12 -4.93 -13.19
N SER A 184 19.44 -5.74 -12.37
CA SER A 184 20.05 -6.93 -11.81
C SER A 184 20.17 -8.01 -12.90
N LYS A 185 21.38 -8.47 -13.15
CA LYS A 185 21.64 -9.61 -14.06
C LYS A 185 21.63 -10.95 -13.31
N TYR A 186 21.59 -10.91 -11.99
CA TYR A 186 21.77 -12.09 -11.13
C TYR A 186 20.47 -12.59 -10.50
N VAL A 187 19.40 -11.80 -10.52
CA VAL A 187 18.07 -12.24 -10.08
C VAL A 187 17.35 -12.87 -11.25
N LYS A 188 16.96 -14.13 -11.11
CA LYS A 188 16.03 -14.76 -12.05
C LYS A 188 14.62 -14.26 -11.74
N ILE A 189 13.90 -13.78 -12.76
CA ILE A 189 12.55 -13.25 -12.60
C ILE A 189 11.62 -13.99 -13.53
N LEU A 190 10.56 -14.56 -12.95
CA LEU A 190 9.47 -15.23 -13.68
C LEU A 190 8.21 -14.39 -13.53
N THR A 191 7.81 -13.72 -14.59
CA THR A 191 6.56 -12.92 -14.66
C THR A 191 5.42 -13.72 -15.28
N GLY A 192 4.17 -13.32 -15.01
CA GLY A 192 2.99 -14.07 -15.48
C GLY A 192 2.82 -15.43 -14.78
N ALA A 193 3.46 -15.61 -13.63
CA ALA A 193 3.50 -16.85 -12.88
C ALA A 193 2.79 -16.68 -11.54
N HIS A 194 1.57 -17.16 -11.45
CA HIS A 194 0.75 -17.05 -10.25
C HIS A 194 0.95 -18.28 -9.36
N VAL A 195 1.45 -18.08 -8.15
CA VAL A 195 1.65 -19.14 -7.14
C VAL A 195 0.30 -19.52 -6.54
N ASP A 196 0.02 -20.82 -6.53
CA ASP A 196 -1.16 -21.38 -5.88
C ASP A 196 -0.87 -21.72 -4.41
N ARG A 197 0.10 -22.61 -4.16
CA ARG A 197 0.43 -23.12 -2.82
C ARG A 197 1.90 -23.51 -2.72
N LEU A 198 2.32 -23.88 -1.52
CA LEU A 198 3.65 -24.38 -1.20
C LEU A 198 3.79 -25.88 -1.55
N ILE A 199 5.04 -26.30 -1.78
CA ILE A 199 5.45 -27.71 -1.77
C ILE A 199 6.10 -28.00 -0.45
N TRP A 200 5.69 -29.06 0.20
CA TRP A 200 6.19 -29.48 1.48
C TRP A 200 7.11 -30.72 1.41
N ALA A 201 8.12 -30.77 2.28
CA ALA A 201 8.94 -31.94 2.56
C ALA A 201 9.06 -32.04 4.10
N GLY A 202 8.17 -32.84 4.74
CA GLY A 202 7.91 -32.70 6.17
C GLY A 202 7.39 -31.28 6.47
N ASP A 203 7.90 -30.61 7.49
CA ASP A 203 7.54 -29.22 7.81
C ASP A 203 8.37 -28.16 7.06
N ARG A 204 9.24 -28.61 6.18
CA ARG A 204 10.06 -27.73 5.33
C ARG A 204 9.31 -27.29 4.09
N ALA A 205 9.28 -25.97 3.83
CA ALA A 205 8.87 -25.43 2.55
C ALA A 205 9.95 -25.72 1.48
N ALA A 206 9.67 -26.68 0.61
CA ALA A 206 10.60 -27.16 -0.42
C ALA A 206 10.42 -26.47 -1.79
N GLY A 207 9.39 -25.62 -1.93
CA GLY A 207 9.11 -24.93 -3.18
C GLY A 207 7.69 -24.41 -3.28
N VAL A 208 7.24 -24.13 -4.50
CA VAL A 208 5.89 -23.64 -4.80
C VAL A 208 5.29 -24.34 -6.01
N ILE A 209 3.96 -24.45 -6.05
CA ILE A 209 3.16 -24.89 -7.18
C ILE A 209 2.48 -23.66 -7.78
N LEU A 210 2.61 -23.48 -9.08
CA LEU A 210 1.91 -22.42 -9.81
C LEU A 210 0.48 -22.87 -10.18
N VAL A 211 -0.40 -21.91 -10.46
CA VAL A 211 -1.79 -22.17 -10.87
C VAL A 211 -1.89 -23.08 -12.11
N ASN A 212 -0.90 -23.06 -12.98
CA ASN A 212 -0.84 -23.95 -14.15
C ASN A 212 -0.26 -25.35 -13.85
N GLY A 213 -0.06 -25.70 -12.58
CA GLY A 213 0.44 -26.99 -12.11
C GLY A 213 1.97 -27.13 -12.12
N ARG A 214 2.71 -26.15 -12.66
CA ARG A 214 4.18 -26.21 -12.69
C ARG A 214 4.75 -26.11 -11.26
N GLU A 215 5.65 -27.03 -10.93
CA GLU A 215 6.43 -27.01 -9.70
C GLU A 215 7.74 -26.24 -9.84
N MET A 216 8.14 -25.55 -8.80
CA MET A 216 9.45 -24.91 -8.67
C MET A 216 10.02 -25.21 -7.29
N ARG A 217 11.24 -25.70 -7.22
CA ARG A 217 11.88 -26.13 -5.98
C ARG A 217 12.94 -25.15 -5.49
N ALA A 218 13.04 -25.03 -4.16
CA ALA A 218 13.98 -24.16 -3.46
C ALA A 218 14.91 -25.00 -2.57
N ASN A 219 16.23 -24.79 -2.69
CA ASN A 219 17.21 -25.52 -1.87
C ASN A 219 17.29 -24.99 -0.45
N LYS A 220 17.26 -23.65 -0.27
CA LYS A 220 17.37 -22.98 1.03
C LYS A 220 16.03 -22.54 1.60
N GLY A 221 15.03 -22.22 0.75
CA GLY A 221 13.68 -21.98 1.25
C GLY A 221 12.85 -20.98 0.42
N VAL A 222 11.65 -20.68 0.93
CA VAL A 222 10.64 -19.82 0.29
C VAL A 222 10.38 -18.60 1.15
N VAL A 223 10.35 -17.43 0.52
CA VAL A 223 9.99 -16.15 1.16
C VAL A 223 8.71 -15.61 0.50
N LEU A 224 7.65 -15.49 1.27
CA LEU A 224 6.41 -14.88 0.81
C LEU A 224 6.52 -13.36 0.92
N CYS A 225 6.35 -12.67 -0.20
CA CYS A 225 6.32 -11.21 -0.35
C CYS A 225 5.11 -10.80 -1.21
N ALA A 226 4.02 -11.58 -1.16
CA ALA A 226 2.85 -11.41 -2.01
C ALA A 226 1.85 -10.36 -1.47
N GLY A 227 2.15 -9.76 -0.32
CA GLY A 227 1.36 -8.71 0.33
C GLY A 227 0.26 -9.25 1.24
N SER A 228 -0.34 -8.34 2.00
CA SER A 228 -1.26 -8.64 3.11
C SER A 228 -2.51 -9.44 2.74
N LEU A 229 -2.85 -9.51 1.46
CA LEU A 229 -4.01 -10.26 0.99
C LEU A 229 -3.64 -11.61 0.36
N ALA A 230 -2.50 -11.69 -0.33
CA ALA A 230 -2.14 -12.92 -1.03
C ALA A 230 -1.23 -13.84 -0.21
N SER A 231 -0.31 -13.30 0.63
CA SER A 231 0.56 -14.14 1.48
C SER A 231 -0.22 -15.02 2.45
N PRO A 232 -1.23 -14.52 3.23
CA PRO A 232 -2.04 -15.39 4.08
C PRO A 232 -2.86 -16.40 3.26
N ALA A 233 -3.39 -16.01 2.10
CA ALA A 233 -4.16 -16.90 1.24
C ALA A 233 -3.31 -18.06 0.70
N ILE A 234 -2.03 -17.83 0.37
CA ILE A 234 -1.08 -18.90 -0.02
C ILE A 234 -0.84 -19.84 1.14
N LEU A 235 -0.63 -19.33 2.37
CA LEU A 235 -0.44 -20.17 3.56
C LEU A 235 -1.67 -21.04 3.84
N MET A 236 -2.87 -20.46 3.81
CA MET A 236 -4.12 -21.19 4.00
C MET A 236 -4.30 -22.30 2.97
N ARG A 237 -4.10 -22.02 1.67
CA ARG A 237 -4.15 -23.05 0.61
C ARG A 237 -3.05 -24.12 0.74
N SER A 238 -2.03 -23.84 1.55
CA SER A 238 -0.94 -24.77 1.84
C SER A 238 -1.17 -25.57 3.14
N GLY A 239 -2.37 -25.46 3.75
CA GLY A 239 -2.76 -26.20 4.94
C GLY A 239 -2.43 -25.51 6.28
N LEU A 240 -2.07 -24.22 6.29
CA LEU A 240 -1.83 -23.46 7.52
C LEU A 240 -2.98 -22.48 7.77
N GLY A 241 -3.71 -22.66 8.85
CA GLY A 241 -4.88 -21.83 9.17
C GLY A 241 -5.77 -22.46 10.22
N ASP A 242 -7.00 -21.98 10.34
CA ASP A 242 -8.02 -22.62 11.16
C ASP A 242 -8.44 -23.96 10.51
N PRO A 243 -8.29 -25.11 11.22
CA PRO A 243 -8.59 -26.43 10.65
C PRO A 243 -10.02 -26.57 10.14
N SER A 244 -10.98 -25.94 10.80
CA SER A 244 -12.40 -26.02 10.41
C SER A 244 -12.67 -25.24 9.11
N ASP A 245 -12.09 -24.03 8.97
CA ASP A 245 -12.19 -23.21 7.76
C ASP A 245 -11.52 -23.93 6.57
N LEU A 246 -10.37 -24.57 6.78
CA LEU A 246 -9.65 -25.32 5.74
C LEU A 246 -10.40 -26.57 5.30
N ALA A 247 -10.88 -27.37 6.28
CA ALA A 247 -11.63 -28.58 5.98
C ALA A 247 -12.93 -28.30 5.22
N ALA A 248 -13.62 -27.19 5.52
CA ALA A 248 -14.81 -26.76 4.80
C ALA A 248 -14.55 -26.48 3.30
N LEU A 249 -13.28 -26.22 2.92
CA LEU A 249 -12.84 -26.00 1.54
C LEU A 249 -12.12 -27.23 0.94
N ASN A 250 -12.15 -28.39 1.61
CA ASN A 250 -11.42 -29.60 1.24
C ASN A 250 -9.89 -29.36 1.11
N ILE A 251 -9.34 -28.53 2.00
CA ILE A 251 -7.90 -28.34 2.17
C ILE A 251 -7.49 -29.12 3.43
N ASP A 252 -6.54 -30.04 3.29
CA ASP A 252 -6.02 -30.81 4.41
C ASP A 252 -5.27 -29.89 5.38
N PRO A 253 -5.71 -29.76 6.66
CA PRO A 253 -5.01 -28.96 7.65
C PRO A 253 -3.66 -29.58 8.00
N ARG A 254 -2.59 -28.79 7.92
CA ARG A 254 -1.24 -29.20 8.29
C ARG A 254 -0.85 -28.72 9.69
N HIS A 255 -1.07 -27.46 9.95
CA HIS A 255 -0.83 -26.84 11.24
C HIS A 255 -2.03 -25.97 11.63
N ASP A 256 -2.50 -26.14 12.87
CA ASP A 256 -3.52 -25.30 13.47
C ASP A 256 -2.93 -23.91 13.78
N MET A 257 -3.30 -22.93 12.97
CA MET A 257 -2.80 -21.55 13.02
C MET A 257 -3.95 -20.56 12.75
N PRO A 258 -4.97 -20.48 13.62
CA PRO A 258 -6.17 -19.67 13.40
C PRO A 258 -5.89 -18.16 13.33
N GLU A 259 -4.71 -17.73 13.77
CA GLU A 259 -4.28 -16.33 13.69
C GLU A 259 -3.94 -15.88 12.25
N ILE A 260 -3.72 -16.81 11.30
CA ILE A 260 -3.47 -16.47 9.90
C ILE A 260 -4.72 -15.83 9.30
N GLY A 261 -4.55 -14.65 8.72
CA GLY A 261 -5.63 -13.85 8.17
C GLY A 261 -6.32 -12.93 9.17
N GLN A 262 -6.08 -13.08 10.48
CA GLN A 262 -6.64 -12.19 11.51
C GLN A 262 -5.87 -10.85 11.59
N ASN A 263 -6.43 -9.87 12.33
CA ASN A 263 -5.84 -8.55 12.53
C ASN A 263 -5.70 -7.72 11.24
N LEU A 264 -6.44 -8.05 10.19
CA LEU A 264 -6.47 -7.24 8.97
C LEU A 264 -6.99 -5.83 9.29
N HIS A 265 -6.28 -4.81 8.87
CA HIS A 265 -6.71 -3.42 8.97
C HIS A 265 -6.05 -2.55 7.90
N ASP A 266 -6.64 -1.39 7.67
CA ASP A 266 -6.19 -0.38 6.72
C ASP A 266 -6.54 1.00 7.29
N HIS A 267 -5.98 2.06 6.78
CA HIS A 267 -6.38 3.42 7.09
C HIS A 267 -7.74 3.74 6.49
N PRO A 268 -8.81 3.96 7.28
CA PRO A 268 -10.04 4.55 6.76
C PRO A 268 -9.75 5.93 6.17
N ASP A 269 -10.28 6.20 5.00
CA ASP A 269 -10.07 7.46 4.27
C ASP A 269 -11.37 7.97 3.67
N ILE A 270 -11.59 9.29 3.73
CA ILE A 270 -12.74 9.94 3.12
C ILE A 270 -12.35 11.31 2.56
N GLY A 271 -12.81 11.60 1.34
CA GLY A 271 -12.53 12.88 0.68
C GLY A 271 -13.61 13.92 0.91
N LEU A 272 -13.19 15.14 1.22
CA LEU A 272 -13.97 16.36 1.04
C LEU A 272 -13.75 16.85 -0.39
N HIS A 273 -14.81 17.08 -1.13
CA HIS A 273 -14.73 17.48 -2.54
C HIS A 273 -15.12 18.94 -2.69
N PHE A 274 -14.23 19.69 -3.34
CA PHE A 274 -14.40 21.11 -3.56
C PHE A 274 -14.44 21.43 -5.04
N GLN A 275 -15.43 22.21 -5.45
CA GLN A 275 -15.55 22.75 -6.80
C GLN A 275 -14.90 24.14 -6.84
N GLY A 276 -13.96 24.33 -7.77
CA GLY A 276 -13.32 25.62 -8.01
C GLY A 276 -13.33 25.96 -9.48
N HIS A 277 -13.64 27.22 -9.84
CA HIS A 277 -13.66 27.66 -11.23
C HIS A 277 -12.24 27.64 -11.85
N GLY A 278 -12.05 26.80 -12.87
CA GLY A 278 -10.80 26.72 -13.63
C GLY A 278 -9.57 26.22 -12.88
N THR A 279 -9.74 25.68 -11.67
CA THR A 279 -8.66 25.17 -10.83
C THR A 279 -8.54 23.65 -10.91
N GLY A 280 -7.32 23.12 -10.79
CA GLY A 280 -7.08 21.69 -10.81
C GLY A 280 -6.82 21.08 -12.20
N HIS A 281 -6.81 19.75 -12.25
CA HIS A 281 -6.49 18.94 -13.44
C HIS A 281 -7.74 18.30 -14.07
N GLY A 282 -8.90 18.98 -14.09
CA GLY A 282 -10.13 18.46 -14.71
C GLY A 282 -9.98 18.14 -16.21
N LEU A 283 -10.79 17.22 -16.70
CA LEU A 283 -10.90 16.85 -18.12
C LEU A 283 -12.07 17.57 -18.82
N GLU A 284 -12.39 18.77 -18.37
CA GLU A 284 -13.44 19.58 -18.96
C GLU A 284 -12.96 20.26 -20.25
N LEU A 285 -13.89 20.67 -21.11
CA LEU A 285 -13.62 21.29 -22.41
C LEU A 285 -12.65 22.48 -22.28
N GLN A 286 -12.80 23.27 -21.22
CA GLN A 286 -11.93 24.43 -20.92
C GLN A 286 -10.47 24.07 -20.62
N GLN A 287 -10.20 22.82 -20.22
CA GLN A 287 -8.87 22.29 -19.92
C GLN A 287 -8.25 21.49 -21.09
N TRP A 288 -9.00 21.34 -22.18
CA TRP A 288 -8.59 20.49 -23.33
C TRP A 288 -7.22 20.86 -23.89
N GLY A 289 -6.91 22.15 -24.01
CA GLY A 289 -5.61 22.60 -24.48
C GLY A 289 -4.44 22.13 -23.60
N LYS A 290 -4.60 22.14 -22.28
CA LYS A 290 -3.59 21.62 -21.34
C LYS A 290 -3.38 20.11 -21.52
N TRP A 291 -4.46 19.36 -21.70
CA TRP A 291 -4.37 17.90 -21.86
C TRP A 291 -3.83 17.50 -23.24
N ALA A 292 -4.23 18.18 -24.31
CA ALA A 292 -3.73 17.92 -25.67
C ALA A 292 -2.21 18.16 -25.76
N LEU A 293 -1.70 19.20 -25.11
CA LEU A 293 -0.26 19.53 -25.08
C LEU A 293 0.51 18.77 -23.98
N SER A 294 -0.18 18.09 -23.07
CA SER A 294 0.45 17.44 -21.91
C SER A 294 1.47 16.36 -22.29
N PRO A 295 1.25 15.48 -23.28
CA PRO A 295 2.27 14.50 -23.69
C PRO A 295 3.58 15.15 -24.16
N LEU A 296 3.48 16.20 -24.94
CA LEU A 296 4.65 16.95 -25.44
C LEU A 296 5.36 17.67 -24.31
N ASN A 297 4.63 18.40 -23.46
CA ASN A 297 5.17 19.11 -22.31
C ASN A 297 5.83 18.15 -21.30
N TYR A 298 5.23 16.98 -21.11
CA TYR A 298 5.80 15.96 -20.23
C TYR A 298 7.10 15.36 -20.83
N ALA A 299 7.09 15.04 -22.12
CA ALA A 299 8.24 14.44 -22.80
C ALA A 299 9.45 15.38 -22.85
N LEU A 300 9.24 16.66 -23.18
CA LEU A 300 10.31 17.64 -23.37
C LEU A 300 10.74 18.31 -22.06
N PHE A 301 9.79 18.63 -21.18
CA PHE A 301 10.04 19.47 -20.01
C PHE A 301 9.71 18.81 -18.67
N GLY A 302 9.09 17.61 -18.68
CA GLY A 302 8.61 16.93 -17.47
C GLY A 302 7.59 17.78 -16.70
N ARG A 303 6.70 18.49 -17.40
CA ARG A 303 5.70 19.42 -16.85
C ARG A 303 4.29 19.03 -17.31
N GLY A 304 3.30 19.68 -16.69
CA GLY A 304 1.88 19.50 -17.01
C GLY A 304 1.21 18.35 -16.24
N PRO A 305 -0.08 18.10 -16.49
CA PRO A 305 -0.86 17.11 -15.73
C PRO A 305 -0.24 15.71 -15.65
N LEU A 306 0.41 15.23 -16.71
CA LEU A 306 1.06 13.91 -16.73
C LEU A 306 2.25 13.79 -15.75
N ALA A 307 2.85 14.91 -15.35
CA ALA A 307 3.93 14.92 -14.35
C ALA A 307 3.42 14.85 -12.91
N SER A 308 2.12 15.07 -12.68
CA SER A 308 1.52 15.03 -11.34
C SER A 308 1.51 13.61 -10.77
N SER A 309 1.89 13.47 -9.51
CA SER A 309 1.75 12.23 -8.74
C SER A 309 0.30 11.95 -8.33
N THR A 310 -0.62 12.86 -8.65
CA THR A 310 -2.00 12.98 -8.17
C THR A 310 -2.10 13.47 -6.72
N CYS A 311 -1.41 12.86 -5.78
CA CYS A 311 -1.35 13.26 -4.37
C CYS A 311 -0.04 14.03 -4.13
N GLU A 312 -0.05 15.34 -4.38
CA GLU A 312 1.16 16.17 -4.39
C GLU A 312 1.50 16.78 -3.04
N ALA A 313 0.48 17.00 -2.21
CA ALA A 313 0.57 17.71 -0.94
C ALA A 313 -0.36 17.10 0.11
N GLY A 314 -0.22 17.57 1.32
CA GLY A 314 -1.13 17.22 2.41
C GLY A 314 -0.69 17.79 3.74
N ALA A 315 -1.30 17.29 4.79
CA ALA A 315 -1.04 17.71 6.15
C ALA A 315 -1.09 16.53 7.11
N PHE A 316 -0.47 16.71 8.27
CA PHE A 316 -0.67 15.88 9.45
C PHE A 316 -1.15 16.79 10.58
N PHE A 317 -2.21 16.39 11.26
CA PHE A 317 -2.73 17.14 12.40
C PHE A 317 -3.49 16.23 13.37
N ASN A 318 -3.65 16.69 14.61
CA ASN A 318 -4.50 16.01 15.59
C ASN A 318 -5.96 16.41 15.36
N ALA A 319 -6.87 15.45 15.28
CA ALA A 319 -8.28 15.70 14.95
C ALA A 319 -8.98 16.65 15.93
N ARG A 320 -8.63 16.59 17.23
CA ARG A 320 -9.23 17.42 18.28
C ARG A 320 -8.43 18.68 18.57
N GLY A 321 -7.15 18.73 18.20
CA GLY A 321 -6.24 19.81 18.55
C GLY A 321 -5.79 19.78 20.01
N ASP A 322 -5.96 18.68 20.70
CA ASP A 322 -5.65 18.47 22.12
C ASP A 322 -4.33 17.72 22.35
N SER A 323 -3.64 17.35 21.28
CA SER A 323 -2.35 16.66 21.30
C SER A 323 -1.42 17.20 20.22
N PRO A 324 -0.10 17.31 20.49
CA PRO A 324 0.88 17.65 19.47
C PRO A 324 1.10 16.51 18.46
N ILE A 325 0.62 15.30 18.74
CA ILE A 325 0.79 14.12 17.90
C ILE A 325 -0.38 14.02 16.94
N PRO A 326 -0.13 14.08 15.61
CA PRO A 326 -1.17 13.91 14.60
C PRO A 326 -1.81 12.53 14.65
N ASP A 327 -3.10 12.45 14.43
CA ASP A 327 -3.87 11.23 14.23
C ASP A 327 -4.58 11.19 12.88
N ILE A 328 -4.54 12.32 12.15
CA ILE A 328 -5.06 12.46 10.78
C ILE A 328 -3.92 12.80 9.82
N GLN A 329 -3.90 12.12 8.69
CA GLN A 329 -3.17 12.51 7.48
C GLN A 329 -4.17 13.05 6.46
N THR A 330 -3.88 14.19 5.83
CA THR A 330 -4.66 14.70 4.70
C THR A 330 -3.90 14.45 3.40
N HIS A 331 -4.59 13.86 2.42
CA HIS A 331 -4.13 13.75 1.05
C HIS A 331 -4.79 14.82 0.21
N PHE A 332 -4.01 15.73 -0.36
CA PHE A 332 -4.50 16.80 -1.23
C PHE A 332 -4.29 16.45 -2.70
N ILE A 333 -5.39 16.35 -3.45
CA ILE A 333 -5.42 15.94 -4.85
C ILE A 333 -6.04 17.07 -5.67
N PRO A 334 -5.31 17.70 -6.64
CA PRO A 334 -5.80 18.86 -7.39
C PRO A 334 -6.80 18.50 -8.50
N PHE A 335 -7.73 17.61 -8.23
CA PHE A 335 -8.92 17.28 -9.01
C PHE A 335 -9.87 16.42 -8.16
N TYR A 336 -11.10 16.24 -8.61
CA TYR A 336 -11.99 15.26 -8.02
C TYR A 336 -12.62 14.36 -9.09
N LEU A 337 -13.13 13.20 -8.66
CA LEU A 337 -13.83 12.25 -9.51
C LEU A 337 -15.33 12.39 -9.26
N ALA A 338 -16.08 12.89 -10.24
CA ALA A 338 -17.54 12.92 -10.21
C ALA A 338 -18.10 11.65 -10.85
N ALA A 339 -19.11 11.05 -10.22
CA ALA A 339 -19.86 9.95 -10.83
C ALA A 339 -20.66 10.46 -12.05
N SER A 340 -20.55 9.73 -13.15
CA SER A 340 -21.31 9.99 -14.38
C SER A 340 -21.85 8.66 -14.92
N GLY A 341 -23.02 8.27 -14.44
CA GLY A 341 -23.55 6.93 -14.63
C GLY A 341 -22.63 5.86 -14.04
N SER A 342 -22.24 4.87 -14.83
CA SER A 342 -21.29 3.81 -14.41
C SER A 342 -19.81 4.20 -14.47
N ARG A 343 -19.48 5.44 -14.85
CA ARG A 343 -18.12 5.93 -15.03
C ARG A 343 -17.82 7.08 -14.09
N TYR A 344 -16.54 7.29 -13.81
CA TYR A 344 -16.06 8.49 -13.13
C TYR A 344 -15.48 9.46 -14.16
N GLN A 345 -15.78 10.74 -13.98
CA GLN A 345 -15.19 11.85 -14.75
C GLN A 345 -14.31 12.69 -13.84
N MET A 346 -13.11 13.00 -14.31
CA MET A 346 -12.20 13.90 -13.61
C MET A 346 -12.63 15.33 -13.84
N LYS A 347 -12.92 16.06 -12.77
CA LYS A 347 -13.44 17.42 -12.76
C LYS A 347 -12.46 18.41 -12.14
N SER A 348 -12.55 19.67 -12.55
CA SER A 348 -11.82 20.80 -11.97
C SER A 348 -12.26 21.09 -10.54
N GLY A 349 -11.28 21.34 -9.69
CA GLY A 349 -11.42 21.49 -8.25
C GLY A 349 -10.36 20.67 -7.53
N TYR A 350 -10.64 20.22 -6.32
CA TYR A 350 -9.72 19.38 -5.57
C TYR A 350 -10.46 18.46 -4.59
N LEU A 351 -9.75 17.46 -4.14
CA LEU A 351 -10.13 16.57 -3.04
C LEU A 351 -9.14 16.78 -1.90
N ALA A 352 -9.64 16.95 -0.68
CA ALA A 352 -8.87 16.91 0.54
C ALA A 352 -9.31 15.69 1.36
N GLY A 353 -8.47 14.63 1.38
CA GLY A 353 -8.75 13.38 2.08
C GLY A 353 -8.51 13.51 3.57
N VAL A 354 -9.34 12.88 4.38
CA VAL A 354 -9.14 12.67 5.83
C VAL A 354 -8.89 11.20 6.06
N CYS A 355 -7.64 10.87 6.34
CA CYS A 355 -7.13 9.51 6.51
C CYS A 355 -6.74 9.31 7.98
N LEU A 356 -7.36 8.35 8.66
CA LEU A 356 -7.06 8.04 10.06
C LEU A 356 -5.74 7.28 10.16
N CYS A 357 -4.73 7.86 10.82
CA CYS A 357 -3.37 7.32 10.86
C CYS A 357 -3.25 5.99 11.61
N GLN A 358 -4.01 5.79 12.68
CA GLN A 358 -3.91 4.59 13.51
C GLN A 358 -5.28 4.06 13.93
N PRO A 359 -6.00 3.37 13.04
CA PRO A 359 -7.29 2.79 13.34
C PRO A 359 -7.18 1.70 14.40
N LYS A 360 -8.20 1.61 15.27
CA LYS A 360 -8.36 0.54 16.26
C LYS A 360 -9.21 -0.62 15.75
N SER A 361 -10.02 -0.38 14.73
CA SER A 361 -10.83 -1.40 14.06
C SER A 361 -9.96 -2.50 13.47
N ARG A 362 -10.40 -3.74 13.64
CA ARG A 362 -9.72 -4.95 13.11
C ARG A 362 -10.73 -5.85 12.45
N GLY A 363 -10.27 -6.51 11.41
CA GLY A 363 -11.01 -7.48 10.64
C GLY A 363 -10.17 -8.72 10.31
N SER A 364 -10.57 -9.41 9.26
CA SER A 364 -9.94 -10.69 8.88
C SER A 364 -9.97 -10.92 7.37
N LEU A 365 -9.12 -11.83 6.95
CA LEU A 365 -9.11 -12.41 5.62
C LEU A 365 -9.33 -13.92 5.74
N ARG A 366 -10.23 -14.48 4.92
CA ARG A 366 -10.49 -15.91 4.82
C ARG A 366 -10.53 -16.33 3.35
N LEU A 367 -10.24 -17.59 3.09
CA LEU A 367 -10.43 -18.13 1.75
C LEU A 367 -11.93 -18.21 1.41
N SER A 368 -12.27 -17.98 0.15
CA SER A 368 -13.60 -18.27 -0.40
C SER A 368 -13.63 -19.58 -1.21
N GLY A 369 -12.48 -20.20 -1.43
CA GLY A 369 -12.30 -21.45 -2.16
C GLY A 369 -10.86 -21.91 -2.18
N ALA A 370 -10.64 -23.17 -2.53
CA ALA A 370 -9.33 -23.83 -2.50
C ALA A 370 -8.39 -23.39 -3.64
N HIS A 371 -8.85 -22.58 -4.60
CA HIS A 371 -8.07 -22.18 -5.77
C HIS A 371 -7.56 -20.75 -5.67
N ALA A 372 -6.35 -20.49 -6.15
CA ALA A 372 -5.75 -19.15 -6.17
C ALA A 372 -6.53 -18.09 -6.97
N ASN A 373 -7.41 -18.51 -7.88
CA ASN A 373 -8.27 -17.62 -8.64
C ASN A 373 -9.55 -17.21 -7.88
N ALA A 374 -9.87 -17.87 -6.76
CA ALA A 374 -10.96 -17.45 -5.88
C ALA A 374 -10.52 -16.21 -5.09
N SER A 375 -11.26 -15.12 -5.21
CA SER A 375 -10.98 -13.90 -4.45
C SER A 375 -11.26 -14.14 -2.97
N PRO A 376 -10.33 -13.88 -2.04
CA PRO A 376 -10.59 -14.11 -0.64
C PRO A 376 -11.71 -13.22 -0.11
N HIS A 377 -12.38 -13.66 0.96
CA HIS A 377 -13.23 -12.81 1.77
C HIS A 377 -12.36 -11.84 2.56
N ILE A 378 -12.50 -10.55 2.28
CA ILE A 378 -11.72 -9.48 2.88
C ILE A 378 -12.65 -8.61 3.71
N ASP A 379 -12.48 -8.63 5.02
CA ASP A 379 -13.22 -7.81 5.94
C ASP A 379 -12.24 -6.95 6.76
N PHE A 380 -12.34 -5.63 6.66
CA PHE A 380 -11.53 -4.71 7.48
C PHE A 380 -12.12 -4.50 8.87
N GLY A 381 -13.36 -4.92 9.10
CA GLY A 381 -14.10 -4.56 10.29
C GLY A 381 -14.22 -3.05 10.45
N MET A 382 -14.34 -2.31 9.33
CA MET A 382 -14.29 -0.85 9.29
C MET A 382 -15.33 -0.27 10.25
N PHE A 383 -14.87 0.63 11.14
CA PHE A 383 -15.68 1.27 12.18
C PHE A 383 -16.34 0.28 13.17
N ASN A 384 -15.79 -0.90 13.39
CA ASN A 384 -16.21 -1.77 14.49
C ASN A 384 -15.79 -1.18 15.85
N GLN A 385 -14.86 -0.20 15.85
CA GLN A 385 -14.54 0.66 16.98
C GLN A 385 -15.06 2.08 16.69
N GLU A 386 -16.05 2.52 17.46
CA GLU A 386 -16.69 3.84 17.28
C GLU A 386 -15.69 5.00 17.39
N SER A 387 -14.63 4.85 18.20
CA SER A 387 -13.57 5.86 18.34
C SER A 387 -12.89 6.21 17.01
N ASP A 388 -12.82 5.28 16.05
CA ASP A 388 -12.26 5.55 14.73
C ASP A 388 -13.16 6.53 13.96
N LEU A 389 -14.47 6.31 14.00
CA LEU A 389 -15.45 7.20 13.40
C LEU A 389 -15.47 8.58 14.09
N ASP A 390 -15.39 8.62 15.43
CA ASP A 390 -15.33 9.87 16.19
C ASP A 390 -14.12 10.71 15.78
N THR A 391 -12.95 10.09 15.67
CA THR A 391 -11.73 10.77 15.24
C THR A 391 -11.88 11.34 13.83
N MET A 392 -12.48 10.59 12.89
CA MET A 392 -12.71 11.09 11.53
C MET A 392 -13.69 12.26 11.48
N VAL A 393 -14.75 12.26 12.30
CA VAL A 393 -15.69 13.39 12.41
C VAL A 393 -14.97 14.66 12.88
N HIS A 394 -14.14 14.56 13.93
CA HIS A 394 -13.35 15.69 14.42
C HIS A 394 -12.31 16.12 13.37
N GLY A 395 -11.66 15.17 12.72
CA GLY A 395 -10.69 15.42 11.64
C GLY A 395 -11.30 16.22 10.49
N ILE A 396 -12.49 15.85 10.01
CA ILE A 396 -13.23 16.59 8.97
C ILE A 396 -13.55 18.01 9.46
N THR A 397 -14.09 18.13 10.67
CA THR A 397 -14.45 19.43 11.25
C THR A 397 -13.23 20.35 11.33
N ARG A 398 -12.10 19.83 11.83
CA ARG A 398 -10.86 20.60 11.91
C ARG A 398 -10.28 20.95 10.53
N LEU A 399 -10.30 20.00 9.58
CA LEU A 399 -9.83 20.27 8.22
C LEU A 399 -10.65 21.39 7.54
N ARG A 400 -11.97 21.40 7.71
CA ARG A 400 -12.82 22.49 7.20
C ARG A 400 -12.40 23.86 7.75
N ASN A 401 -12.10 23.93 9.04
CA ASN A 401 -11.60 25.15 9.67
C ASN A 401 -10.23 25.56 9.11
N LEU A 402 -9.28 24.63 9.03
CA LEU A 402 -7.97 24.88 8.44
C LEU A 402 -8.07 25.39 6.99
N LEU A 403 -8.93 24.80 6.17
CA LEU A 403 -9.14 25.23 4.78
C LEU A 403 -9.85 26.59 4.66
N ARG A 404 -10.59 27.03 5.68
CA ARG A 404 -11.30 28.32 5.70
C ARG A 404 -10.49 29.46 6.29
N ASP A 405 -9.82 29.18 7.42
CA ASP A 405 -9.27 30.21 8.30
C ASP A 405 -7.79 30.52 8.02
N THR A 406 -7.21 29.90 7.00
CA THR A 406 -5.84 30.12 6.54
C THR A 406 -5.81 30.84 5.16
N ASP A 407 -4.60 31.18 4.69
CA ASP A 407 -4.40 31.77 3.36
C ASP A 407 -4.94 30.91 2.19
N PHE A 408 -5.20 29.63 2.46
CA PHE A 408 -5.89 28.75 1.52
C PHE A 408 -7.35 29.18 1.30
N GLY A 409 -7.99 29.85 2.25
CA GLY A 409 -9.42 30.21 2.22
C GLY A 409 -9.83 30.92 0.94
N ALA A 410 -9.00 31.84 0.41
CA ALA A 410 -9.26 32.54 -0.86
C ALA A 410 -9.34 31.60 -2.08
N ARG A 411 -8.78 30.39 -2.02
CA ARG A 411 -8.77 29.38 -3.10
C ARG A 411 -9.70 28.20 -2.83
N ARG A 412 -10.35 28.18 -1.67
CA ARG A 412 -11.08 27.02 -1.16
C ARG A 412 -12.20 26.55 -2.10
N GLY A 413 -12.92 27.46 -2.73
CA GLY A 413 -14.11 27.11 -3.51
C GLY A 413 -15.26 26.62 -2.63
N VAL A 414 -16.24 25.96 -3.24
CA VAL A 414 -17.45 25.44 -2.57
C VAL A 414 -17.27 23.96 -2.30
N GLU A 415 -17.44 23.55 -1.02
CA GLU A 415 -17.54 22.13 -0.65
C GLU A 415 -18.92 21.62 -1.07
N PHE A 416 -18.95 20.67 -1.99
CA PHE A 416 -20.20 20.08 -2.47
C PHE A 416 -20.42 18.63 -2.00
N ALA A 417 -19.37 17.96 -1.50
CA ALA A 417 -19.48 16.64 -0.91
C ALA A 417 -18.50 16.50 0.27
N PRO A 418 -19.04 16.21 1.46
CA PRO A 418 -20.46 16.05 1.82
C PRO A 418 -21.32 17.33 1.74
N GLY A 419 -20.73 18.52 1.74
CA GLY A 419 -21.39 19.80 1.93
C GLY A 419 -21.17 20.33 3.34
N GLU A 420 -20.97 21.64 3.47
CA GLU A 420 -20.57 22.26 4.76
C GLU A 420 -21.65 22.18 5.84
N ASP A 421 -22.90 22.10 5.43
CA ASP A 421 -24.09 21.93 6.28
C ASP A 421 -24.20 20.53 6.89
N ILE A 422 -23.53 19.54 6.30
CA ILE A 422 -23.51 18.17 6.81
C ILE A 422 -22.53 18.07 8.00
N THR A 423 -23.11 18.06 9.21
CA THR A 423 -22.40 18.06 10.50
C THR A 423 -22.98 17.00 11.46
N GLY A 424 -22.39 16.83 12.62
CA GLY A 424 -22.90 15.99 13.71
C GLY A 424 -23.25 14.58 13.26
N GLN A 425 -24.49 14.14 13.55
CA GLN A 425 -24.97 12.79 13.24
C GLN A 425 -25.09 12.56 11.74
N HIS A 426 -25.43 13.58 10.94
CA HIS A 426 -25.48 13.47 9.48
C HIS A 426 -24.08 13.23 8.90
N LEU A 427 -23.05 13.86 9.46
CA LEU A 427 -21.66 13.64 9.05
C LEU A 427 -21.20 12.22 9.41
N ARG A 428 -21.55 11.70 10.59
CA ARG A 428 -21.27 10.29 10.95
C ARG A 428 -21.89 9.32 9.94
N THR A 429 -23.16 9.55 9.60
CA THR A 429 -23.87 8.72 8.60
C THR A 429 -23.21 8.84 7.23
N TYR A 430 -22.81 10.04 6.84
CA TYR A 430 -22.09 10.25 5.57
C TYR A 430 -20.78 9.49 5.53
N ILE A 431 -19.96 9.58 6.59
CA ILE A 431 -18.66 8.86 6.69
C ILE A 431 -18.90 7.35 6.55
N ARG A 432 -19.85 6.77 7.28
CA ARG A 432 -20.18 5.33 7.16
C ARG A 432 -20.53 4.95 5.73
N ASN A 433 -21.29 5.79 5.05
CA ASN A 433 -21.79 5.49 3.71
C ASN A 433 -20.79 5.77 2.58
N HIS A 434 -19.72 6.52 2.82
CA HIS A 434 -18.81 6.96 1.76
C HIS A 434 -17.33 6.69 2.02
N ALA A 435 -16.92 6.44 3.27
CA ALA A 435 -15.52 6.15 3.56
C ALA A 435 -15.02 4.94 2.76
N GLY A 436 -13.80 5.05 2.29
CA GLY A 436 -13.00 4.00 1.68
C GLY A 436 -11.77 3.70 2.50
N THR A 437 -10.70 3.26 1.85
CA THR A 437 -9.40 3.03 2.45
C THR A 437 -8.32 3.82 1.72
N ALA A 438 -7.20 4.08 2.38
CA ALA A 438 -6.00 4.63 1.74
C ALA A 438 -5.18 3.57 0.99
N TYR A 439 -5.70 2.35 0.85
CA TYR A 439 -5.07 1.22 0.16
C TYR A 439 -3.79 0.72 0.83
N HIS A 440 -3.77 0.69 2.16
CA HIS A 440 -2.66 0.27 3.01
C HIS A 440 -2.97 -0.97 3.86
N PRO A 441 -3.57 -2.07 3.31
CA PRO A 441 -3.92 -3.24 4.11
C PRO A 441 -2.70 -3.90 4.71
N VAL A 442 -2.77 -4.25 6.02
CA VAL A 442 -1.69 -4.85 6.79
C VAL A 442 -2.21 -5.87 7.80
N GLY A 443 -1.30 -6.58 8.46
CA GLY A 443 -1.55 -7.24 9.75
C GLY A 443 -1.94 -8.70 9.71
N THR A 444 -2.27 -9.26 8.56
CA THR A 444 -2.81 -10.63 8.41
C THR A 444 -1.86 -11.76 8.79
N LEU A 445 -0.58 -11.47 8.93
CA LEU A 445 0.47 -12.40 9.36
C LEU A 445 1.40 -11.69 10.36
N ARG A 446 0.81 -11.02 11.36
CA ARG A 446 1.52 -10.13 12.29
C ARG A 446 2.68 -10.80 12.99
N LEU A 447 3.73 -10.06 13.24
CA LEU A 447 4.82 -10.44 14.13
C LEU A 447 4.27 -10.73 15.55
N GLY A 448 4.85 -11.72 16.22
CA GLY A 448 4.38 -12.19 17.52
C GLY A 448 3.14 -13.08 17.46
N GLY A 449 2.42 -13.12 16.32
CA GLY A 449 1.35 -14.08 16.02
C GLY A 449 1.89 -15.26 15.21
N PRO A 450 1.46 -15.45 13.94
CA PRO A 450 1.93 -16.56 13.08
C PRO A 450 3.42 -16.52 12.79
N ASN A 451 4.05 -15.35 12.81
CA ASN A 451 5.47 -15.16 12.51
C ASN A 451 6.30 -14.87 13.77
N THR A 452 7.54 -15.37 13.75
CA THR A 452 8.57 -15.00 14.72
C THR A 452 9.11 -13.59 14.45
N SER A 453 9.88 -13.03 15.40
CA SER A 453 10.57 -11.74 15.20
C SER A 453 11.54 -11.76 14.01
N LYS A 454 12.03 -12.91 13.59
CA LYS A 454 12.89 -13.11 12.42
C LYS A 454 12.11 -13.54 11.17
N LEU A 455 10.80 -13.26 11.11
CA LEU A 455 9.91 -13.50 9.97
C LEU A 455 9.60 -14.96 9.63
N ARG A 456 10.16 -15.93 10.34
CA ARG A 456 9.88 -17.33 10.08
C ARG A 456 8.44 -17.67 10.51
N VAL A 457 7.71 -18.36 9.64
CA VAL A 457 6.38 -18.90 9.97
C VAL A 457 6.55 -19.98 11.03
N LYS A 458 5.82 -19.87 12.13
CA LYS A 458 5.89 -20.84 13.24
C LYS A 458 5.53 -22.24 12.76
N ASN A 459 6.04 -23.24 13.43
CA ASN A 459 5.83 -24.67 13.12
C ASN A 459 6.28 -25.09 11.71
N THR A 460 7.06 -24.26 11.02
CA THR A 460 7.60 -24.58 9.68
C THR A 460 9.11 -24.38 9.61
N GLU A 461 9.72 -25.00 8.62
CA GLU A 461 11.13 -24.82 8.31
C GLU A 461 11.30 -24.16 6.96
N ARG A 462 12.29 -23.24 6.86
CA ARG A 462 12.67 -22.57 5.61
C ARG A 462 11.52 -21.83 4.89
N LEU A 463 10.61 -21.30 5.69
CA LEU A 463 9.49 -20.48 5.24
C LEU A 463 9.46 -19.16 6.00
N TRP A 464 9.52 -18.05 5.28
CA TRP A 464 9.46 -16.71 5.83
C TRP A 464 8.38 -15.88 5.13
N VAL A 465 7.87 -14.88 5.85
CA VAL A 465 6.98 -13.85 5.28
C VAL A 465 7.62 -12.49 5.48
N ALA A 466 7.78 -11.73 4.40
CA ALA A 466 8.44 -10.44 4.43
C ALA A 466 7.71 -9.42 3.55
N ASP A 467 6.53 -9.00 3.99
CA ASP A 467 5.71 -7.95 3.38
C ASP A 467 4.84 -7.25 4.43
N ALA A 468 3.94 -6.37 4.00
CA ALA A 468 3.08 -5.59 4.90
C ALA A 468 2.16 -6.44 5.81
N SER A 469 1.95 -7.72 5.51
CA SER A 469 1.15 -8.62 6.35
C SER A 469 1.72 -8.81 7.75
N ILE A 470 3.04 -8.62 7.91
CA ILE A 470 3.71 -8.82 9.20
C ILE A 470 3.50 -7.68 10.20
N MET A 471 3.05 -6.50 9.77
CA MET A 471 2.87 -5.34 10.65
C MET A 471 1.81 -5.63 11.71
N PRO A 472 2.15 -5.63 13.02
CA PRO A 472 1.13 -5.78 14.07
C PRO A 472 0.14 -4.63 14.08
N GLN A 473 0.62 -3.42 13.75
CA GLN A 473 -0.13 -2.20 13.60
C GLN A 473 0.40 -1.42 12.39
N VAL A 474 -0.51 -0.82 11.62
CA VAL A 474 -0.16 0.02 10.48
C VAL A 474 0.64 1.25 10.94
N THR A 475 1.63 1.67 10.16
CA THR A 475 2.41 2.89 10.45
C THR A 475 1.58 4.15 10.18
N SER A 476 1.90 5.24 10.85
CA SER A 476 1.10 6.50 10.87
C SER A 476 1.10 7.29 9.55
N ALA A 477 1.53 6.68 8.43
CA ALA A 477 1.53 7.29 7.10
C ALA A 477 1.51 6.19 6.02
N ASN A 478 1.75 6.58 4.75
CA ASN A 478 1.76 5.63 3.62
C ASN A 478 2.73 4.46 3.84
N THR A 479 2.31 3.24 3.53
CA THR A 479 2.99 1.99 3.89
C THR A 479 4.00 1.48 2.87
N ASN A 480 4.28 2.20 1.77
CA ASN A 480 5.20 1.72 0.73
C ASN A 480 6.66 1.66 1.21
N ALA A 481 7.16 2.71 1.88
CA ALA A 481 8.50 2.71 2.44
C ALA A 481 8.66 1.66 3.57
N PRO A 482 7.74 1.56 4.56
CA PRO A 482 7.74 0.47 5.54
C PRO A 482 7.75 -0.93 4.91
N SER A 483 7.01 -1.16 3.82
CA SER A 483 7.03 -2.45 3.12
C SER A 483 8.42 -2.76 2.52
N MET A 484 9.10 -1.77 1.96
CA MET A 484 10.45 -1.94 1.45
C MET A 484 11.46 -2.19 2.59
N MET A 485 11.30 -1.47 3.71
CA MET A 485 12.10 -1.67 4.92
C MET A 485 11.97 -3.10 5.44
N ILE A 486 10.76 -3.65 5.47
CA ILE A 486 10.53 -5.07 5.85
C ILE A 486 11.29 -6.02 4.92
N GLY A 487 11.28 -5.77 3.62
CA GLY A 487 12.04 -6.57 2.65
C GLY A 487 13.55 -6.52 2.92
N TRP A 488 14.09 -5.34 3.24
CA TRP A 488 15.51 -5.14 3.52
C TRP A 488 15.95 -5.79 4.85
N GLN A 489 15.19 -5.51 5.94
CA GLN A 489 15.48 -6.06 7.27
C GLN A 489 15.31 -7.58 7.28
N GLY A 490 14.27 -8.09 6.59
CA GLY A 490 14.03 -9.52 6.43
C GLY A 490 15.18 -10.23 5.71
N ALA A 491 15.75 -9.64 4.67
CA ALA A 491 16.91 -10.21 4.00
C ALA A 491 18.13 -10.30 4.93
N LYS A 492 18.31 -9.33 5.85
CA LYS A 492 19.36 -9.38 6.87
C LYS A 492 19.16 -10.58 7.80
N PHE A 493 17.94 -10.79 8.30
CA PHE A 493 17.66 -11.92 9.20
C PHE A 493 17.81 -13.26 8.49
N ILE A 494 17.25 -13.41 7.29
CA ILE A 494 17.34 -14.66 6.52
C ILE A 494 18.79 -14.99 6.18
N ALA A 495 19.57 -14.01 5.70
CA ALA A 495 20.98 -14.25 5.36
C ALA A 495 21.80 -14.69 6.59
N SER A 496 21.55 -14.12 7.77
CA SER A 496 22.23 -14.54 9.01
C SER A 496 21.79 -15.91 9.54
N GLU A 497 20.57 -16.38 9.18
CA GLU A 497 20.07 -17.69 9.59
C GLU A 497 20.63 -18.83 8.72
N VAL A 498 20.95 -18.53 7.44
CA VAL A 498 21.39 -19.55 6.47
C VAL A 498 22.89 -19.54 6.17
N ALA A 499 23.63 -18.58 6.78
CA ALA A 499 25.10 -18.54 6.75
C ALA A 499 25.68 -19.64 7.61
#